data_7f12ae1fa997d30f0b6ad0d53de84f6c
#
_entry.id   7f12ae1fa997d30f0b6ad0d53de84f6c
#
_cell.length_a   1.000
_cell.length_b   1.000
_cell.length_c   1.000
_cell.angle_alpha   90.00
_cell.angle_beta   90.00
_cell.angle_gamma   90.00
#
_symmetry.space_group_name_H-M   'P 1'
#
loop_
_entity.id
_entity.type
_entity.pdbx_description
1 polymer ?
#
loop_
_entity_poly.entity_id
_entity_poly.type
_entity_poly.pdbx_seq_one_letter_code
_entity_poly.pdbx_strand_id
1 'polypeptide(L)'
;MPRIPENPSDLYAPATVKQLFSEMSKTYGVVNVISSFGFVRRWRRQCVDLAAIETDHDVVDLMTGMGECFPSIARRSRKIRGVDFCTEMCGRAKQTAERLGLPEECVIEEDVLETTLPPECADRIVCSFGLKTLDDEGTERLAAQVFRLLRPGGRYSFIEVSEPPGWLLRATYLPYIRLVVPVIGMVFAGGFCDYGKLGVYTERFGNSDRAVEIFRRAGLEAEPTSFFFGCATGILGGKP
;
A
#
# COMPACT_ATOMS: atom_id res chain seq x y z
N MET A 1 25.43 5.86 6.21
CA MET A 1 24.65 4.66 5.87
C MET A 1 23.55 4.52 6.89
N PRO A 2 22.29 4.37 6.50
CA PRO A 2 21.20 4.13 7.45
C PRO A 2 21.48 2.81 8.21
N ARG A 3 21.32 2.83 9.52
CA ARG A 3 21.42 1.61 10.31
C ARG A 3 20.20 0.73 10.01
N ILE A 4 20.41 -0.34 9.26
CA ILE A 4 19.42 -1.41 9.16
C ILE A 4 19.31 -2.01 10.57
N PRO A 5 18.10 -2.18 11.13
CA PRO A 5 17.96 -2.83 12.43
C PRO A 5 18.67 -4.18 12.43
N GLU A 6 19.45 -4.46 13.48
CA GLU A 6 20.21 -5.71 13.61
C GLU A 6 19.28 -6.93 13.70
N ASN A 7 18.07 -6.73 14.21
CA ASN A 7 17.05 -7.77 14.27
C ASN A 7 16.02 -7.60 13.13
N PRO A 8 15.81 -8.62 12.28
CA PRO A 8 14.82 -8.58 11.20
C PRO A 8 13.39 -8.24 11.65
N SER A 9 12.99 -8.63 12.86
CA SER A 9 11.65 -8.32 13.41
C SER A 9 11.44 -6.83 13.69
N ASP A 10 12.52 -6.09 14.03
CA ASP A 10 12.41 -4.66 14.34
C ASP A 10 12.07 -3.81 13.10
N LEU A 11 12.33 -4.36 11.90
CA LEU A 11 11.98 -3.69 10.66
C LEU A 11 10.45 -3.54 10.49
N TYR A 12 9.69 -4.56 10.88
CA TYR A 12 8.24 -4.62 10.75
C TYR A 12 7.50 -4.11 12.00
N ALA A 13 8.23 -3.71 13.05
CA ALA A 13 7.62 -3.15 14.24
C ALA A 13 6.79 -1.89 13.88
N PRO A 14 5.53 -1.79 14.34
CA PRO A 14 4.65 -0.66 13.98
C PRO A 14 5.27 0.70 14.26
N ALA A 15 6.03 0.84 15.36
CA ALA A 15 6.73 2.08 15.71
C ALA A 15 7.80 2.46 14.65
N THR A 16 8.57 1.47 14.16
CA THR A 16 9.61 1.68 13.13
C THR A 16 8.98 2.10 11.81
N VAL A 17 7.90 1.41 11.39
CA VAL A 17 7.17 1.72 10.16
C VAL A 17 6.52 3.10 10.26
N LYS A 18 5.86 3.41 11.39
CA LYS A 18 5.24 4.73 11.63
C LYS A 18 6.27 5.85 11.56
N GLN A 19 7.41 5.70 12.23
CA GLN A 19 8.49 6.69 12.20
C GLN A 19 9.00 6.92 10.78
N LEU A 20 9.25 5.84 10.02
CA LEU A 20 9.73 5.92 8.64
C LEU A 20 8.78 6.75 7.76
N PHE A 21 7.47 6.47 7.80
CA PHE A 21 6.49 7.18 7.00
C PHE A 21 6.23 8.60 7.48
N SER A 22 6.31 8.86 8.80
CA SER A 22 6.24 10.20 9.36
C SER A 22 7.38 11.09 8.82
N GLU A 23 8.63 10.61 8.87
CA GLU A 23 9.80 11.32 8.35
C GLU A 23 9.71 11.56 6.83
N MET A 24 9.20 10.58 6.07
CA MET A 24 9.04 10.70 4.62
C MET A 24 7.81 11.50 4.18
N SER A 25 6.85 11.74 5.07
CA SER A 25 5.52 12.27 4.70
C SER A 25 5.57 13.53 3.84
N LYS A 26 6.56 14.41 4.01
CA LYS A 26 6.69 15.67 3.27
C LYS A 26 7.09 15.47 1.81
N THR A 27 7.86 14.45 1.49
CA THR A 27 8.51 14.27 0.19
C THR A 27 8.12 12.98 -0.50
N TYR A 28 7.47 12.06 0.22
CA TYR A 28 7.11 10.71 -0.24
C TYR A 28 6.41 10.70 -1.59
N GLY A 29 5.38 11.55 -1.77
CA GLY A 29 4.63 11.58 -3.03
C GLY A 29 5.47 12.01 -4.23
N VAL A 30 6.34 13.03 -4.04
CA VAL A 30 7.21 13.52 -5.12
C VAL A 30 8.29 12.50 -5.45
N VAL A 31 8.97 11.98 -4.44
CA VAL A 31 10.04 10.98 -4.61
C VAL A 31 9.50 9.72 -5.30
N ASN A 32 8.32 9.21 -4.88
CA ASN A 32 7.70 8.04 -5.50
C ASN A 32 7.36 8.27 -6.97
N VAL A 33 6.85 9.44 -7.32
CA VAL A 33 6.51 9.75 -8.72
C VAL A 33 7.77 9.84 -9.57
N ILE A 34 8.81 10.52 -9.11
CA ILE A 34 10.07 10.68 -9.84
C ILE A 34 10.79 9.33 -9.95
N SER A 35 10.97 8.62 -8.82
CA SER A 35 11.67 7.34 -8.80
C SER A 35 10.94 6.22 -9.55
N SER A 36 9.65 6.32 -9.76
CA SER A 36 8.89 5.37 -10.55
C SER A 36 8.65 5.83 -12.00
N PHE A 37 9.24 6.94 -12.45
CA PHE A 37 8.94 7.55 -13.75
C PHE A 37 7.42 7.75 -13.97
N GLY A 38 6.67 8.01 -12.87
CA GLY A 38 5.21 8.16 -12.89
C GLY A 38 4.43 6.85 -12.88
N PHE A 39 5.07 5.68 -12.98
CA PHE A 39 4.39 4.37 -12.96
C PHE A 39 3.56 4.15 -11.69
N VAL A 40 3.99 4.67 -10.54
CA VAL A 40 3.24 4.58 -9.29
C VAL A 40 1.80 5.08 -9.41
N ARG A 41 1.57 6.16 -10.17
CA ARG A 41 0.22 6.70 -10.42
C ARG A 41 -0.61 5.77 -11.30
N ARG A 42 0.03 5.16 -12.30
CA ARG A 42 -0.61 4.19 -13.20
C ARG A 42 -0.99 2.92 -12.42
N TRP A 43 -0.08 2.40 -11.61
CA TRP A 43 -0.31 1.20 -10.80
C TRP A 43 -1.44 1.39 -9.78
N ARG A 44 -1.48 2.53 -9.06
CA ARG A 44 -2.62 2.84 -8.18
C ARG A 44 -3.94 2.88 -8.92
N ARG A 45 -3.97 3.48 -10.12
CA ARG A 45 -5.18 3.48 -10.94
C ARG A 45 -5.57 2.06 -11.34
N GLN A 46 -4.63 1.25 -11.78
CA GLN A 46 -4.88 -0.16 -12.14
C GLN A 46 -5.38 -0.97 -10.93
N CYS A 47 -4.83 -0.75 -9.73
CA CYS A 47 -5.33 -1.34 -8.50
C CYS A 47 -6.81 -1.01 -8.26
N VAL A 48 -7.18 0.28 -8.36
CA VAL A 48 -8.57 0.74 -8.21
C VAL A 48 -9.47 0.21 -9.34
N ASP A 49 -8.96 0.11 -10.58
CA ASP A 49 -9.71 -0.43 -11.72
C ASP A 49 -10.04 -1.92 -11.51
N LEU A 50 -9.09 -2.70 -11.02
CA LEU A 50 -9.27 -4.13 -10.76
C LEU A 50 -10.27 -4.42 -9.63
N ALA A 51 -10.42 -3.51 -8.67
CA ALA A 51 -11.41 -3.65 -7.62
C ALA A 51 -12.86 -3.57 -8.15
N ALA A 52 -13.08 -3.15 -9.41
CA ALA A 52 -14.39 -3.04 -10.05
C ALA A 52 -15.40 -2.24 -9.19
N ILE A 53 -15.00 -1.03 -8.81
CA ILE A 53 -15.81 -0.14 -7.98
C ILE A 53 -16.96 0.43 -8.82
N GLU A 54 -18.17 0.39 -8.27
CA GLU A 54 -19.39 0.98 -8.84
C GLU A 54 -19.87 2.14 -7.96
N THR A 55 -20.84 2.92 -8.47
CA THR A 55 -21.25 4.21 -7.89
C THR A 55 -21.70 4.13 -6.44
N ASP A 56 -22.39 3.06 -6.04
CA ASP A 56 -22.99 2.92 -4.72
C ASP A 56 -22.14 2.08 -3.75
N HIS A 57 -20.99 1.57 -4.19
CA HIS A 57 -20.15 0.75 -3.36
C HIS A 57 -19.54 1.53 -2.20
N ASP A 58 -19.60 0.93 -1.01
CA ASP A 58 -18.77 1.31 0.14
C ASP A 58 -17.33 0.82 -0.09
N VAL A 59 -16.39 1.75 -0.16
CA VAL A 59 -14.99 1.45 -0.47
C VAL A 59 -14.10 1.75 0.72
N VAL A 60 -13.25 0.78 1.09
CA VAL A 60 -12.22 0.97 2.11
C VAL A 60 -10.83 0.94 1.44
N ASP A 61 -10.04 1.99 1.65
CA ASP A 61 -8.64 2.09 1.23
C ASP A 61 -7.76 1.82 2.46
N LEU A 62 -7.20 0.62 2.54
CA LEU A 62 -6.35 0.19 3.65
C LEU A 62 -4.91 0.66 3.44
N MET A 63 -4.25 1.11 4.51
CA MET A 63 -2.93 1.76 4.45
C MET A 63 -2.95 2.91 3.43
N THR A 64 -3.95 3.81 3.59
CA THR A 64 -4.30 4.83 2.58
C THR A 64 -3.20 5.85 2.33
N GLY A 65 -2.23 5.97 3.24
CA GLY A 65 -1.16 6.95 3.16
C GLY A 65 -1.71 8.38 3.08
N MET A 66 -1.36 9.10 2.02
CA MET A 66 -1.83 10.47 1.78
C MET A 66 -3.16 10.54 1.00
N GLY A 67 -3.93 9.45 0.93
CA GLY A 67 -5.17 9.36 0.16
C GLY A 67 -4.93 9.32 -1.35
N GLU A 68 -3.82 8.71 -1.79
CA GLU A 68 -3.41 8.75 -3.19
C GLU A 68 -4.31 7.92 -4.11
N CYS A 69 -5.09 6.96 -3.58
CA CYS A 69 -6.12 6.25 -4.31
C CYS A 69 -7.44 7.03 -4.40
N PHE A 70 -7.70 7.97 -3.48
CA PHE A 70 -8.96 8.72 -3.41
C PHE A 70 -9.39 9.36 -4.73
N PRO A 71 -8.50 10.04 -5.50
CA PRO A 71 -8.92 10.63 -6.78
C PRO A 71 -9.44 9.60 -7.79
N SER A 72 -8.92 8.38 -7.75
CA SER A 72 -9.36 7.30 -8.64
C SER A 72 -10.65 6.64 -8.16
N ILE A 73 -10.80 6.47 -6.84
CA ILE A 73 -12.01 5.93 -6.21
C ILE A 73 -13.17 6.92 -6.35
N ALA A 74 -12.94 8.21 -6.05
CA ALA A 74 -13.97 9.25 -6.05
C ALA A 74 -14.63 9.50 -7.42
N ARG A 75 -13.99 9.06 -8.51
CA ARG A 75 -14.60 9.07 -9.85
C ARG A 75 -15.69 8.01 -10.02
N ARG A 76 -15.74 7.02 -9.13
CA ARG A 76 -16.65 5.88 -9.20
C ARG A 76 -17.63 5.87 -8.03
N SER A 77 -17.12 5.98 -6.81
CA SER A 77 -17.92 6.07 -5.58
C SER A 77 -17.45 7.20 -4.69
N ARG A 78 -18.39 7.83 -4.00
CA ARG A 78 -18.14 8.87 -2.99
C ARG A 78 -18.11 8.32 -1.57
N LYS A 79 -18.45 7.04 -1.39
CA LYS A 79 -18.49 6.34 -0.11
C LYS A 79 -17.12 5.74 0.19
N ILE A 80 -16.15 6.59 0.53
CA ILE A 80 -14.76 6.21 0.75
C ILE A 80 -14.44 6.30 2.23
N ARG A 81 -13.72 5.30 2.74
CA ARG A 81 -13.04 5.32 4.05
C ARG A 81 -11.59 4.90 3.84
N GLY A 82 -10.67 5.76 4.24
CA GLY A 82 -9.25 5.48 4.23
C GLY A 82 -8.75 5.23 5.63
N VAL A 83 -8.01 4.16 5.84
CA VAL A 83 -7.45 3.78 7.15
C VAL A 83 -5.94 3.81 7.08
N ASP A 84 -5.30 4.53 7.99
CA ASP A 84 -3.84 4.57 8.15
C ASP A 84 -3.50 4.88 9.62
N PHE A 85 -2.38 4.39 10.11
CA PHE A 85 -1.97 4.62 11.50
C PHE A 85 -0.99 5.78 11.67
N CYS A 86 -0.48 6.35 10.57
CA CYS A 86 0.48 7.44 10.59
C CYS A 86 -0.25 8.79 10.57
N THR A 87 -0.16 9.53 11.68
CA THR A 87 -0.83 10.82 11.87
C THR A 87 -0.53 11.82 10.76
N GLU A 88 0.74 11.93 10.33
CA GLU A 88 1.16 12.85 9.27
C GLU A 88 0.58 12.46 7.91
N MET A 89 0.49 11.15 7.63
CA MET A 89 -0.13 10.63 6.42
C MET A 89 -1.64 10.90 6.44
N CYS A 90 -2.32 10.61 7.55
CA CYS A 90 -3.75 10.92 7.74
C CYS A 90 -4.04 12.41 7.56
N GLY A 91 -3.20 13.30 8.12
CA GLY A 91 -3.35 14.74 7.91
C GLY A 91 -3.32 15.15 6.44
N ARG A 92 -2.47 14.51 5.63
CA ARG A 92 -2.41 14.72 4.18
C ARG A 92 -3.56 14.06 3.43
N ALA A 93 -4.01 12.90 3.89
CA ALA A 93 -5.20 12.24 3.34
C ALA A 93 -6.45 13.11 3.52
N LYS A 94 -6.63 13.74 4.69
CA LYS A 94 -7.71 14.72 4.94
C LYS A 94 -7.65 15.90 3.97
N GLN A 95 -6.47 16.48 3.72
CA GLN A 95 -6.31 17.53 2.71
C GLN A 95 -6.66 17.03 1.29
N THR A 96 -6.38 15.76 0.99
CA THR A 96 -6.76 15.16 -0.30
C THR A 96 -8.26 14.96 -0.37
N ALA A 97 -8.89 14.50 0.71
CA ALA A 97 -10.34 14.37 0.84
C ALA A 97 -11.04 15.73 0.65
N GLU A 98 -10.60 16.78 1.34
CA GLU A 98 -11.11 18.15 1.23
C GLU A 98 -11.08 18.63 -0.23
N ARG A 99 -9.93 18.50 -0.92
CA ARG A 99 -9.79 18.89 -2.34
C ARG A 99 -10.74 18.18 -3.28
N LEU A 100 -11.20 16.99 -2.88
CA LEU A 100 -12.17 16.18 -3.62
C LEU A 100 -13.61 16.43 -3.17
N GLY A 101 -13.83 17.29 -2.17
CA GLY A 101 -15.14 17.51 -1.53
C GLY A 101 -15.67 16.26 -0.83
N LEU A 102 -14.78 15.45 -0.27
CA LEU A 102 -15.10 14.35 0.65
C LEU A 102 -15.06 14.87 2.09
N PRO A 103 -15.82 14.27 3.02
CA PRO A 103 -15.75 14.65 4.43
C PRO A 103 -14.41 14.22 5.03
N GLU A 104 -13.86 14.99 5.98
CA GLU A 104 -12.60 14.64 6.66
C GLU A 104 -12.70 13.33 7.45
N GLU A 105 -13.88 13.02 7.95
CA GLU A 105 -14.20 11.80 8.71
C GLU A 105 -14.05 10.53 7.88
N CYS A 106 -13.91 10.68 6.55
CA CYS A 106 -13.57 9.54 5.69
C CYS A 106 -12.16 9.03 5.94
N VAL A 107 -11.28 9.78 6.63
CA VAL A 107 -9.93 9.35 7.00
C VAL A 107 -9.90 8.96 8.47
N ILE A 108 -9.58 7.70 8.71
CA ILE A 108 -9.59 7.05 10.02
C ILE A 108 -8.14 6.76 10.41
N GLU A 109 -7.71 7.34 11.54
CA GLU A 109 -6.36 7.12 12.07
C GLU A 109 -6.37 5.90 12.99
N GLU A 110 -6.13 4.72 12.42
CA GLU A 110 -6.10 3.43 13.11
C GLU A 110 -5.08 2.48 12.48
N ASP A 111 -4.63 1.48 13.24
CA ASP A 111 -3.90 0.36 12.68
C ASP A 111 -4.88 -0.53 11.89
N VAL A 112 -4.57 -0.76 10.61
CA VAL A 112 -5.38 -1.61 9.73
C VAL A 112 -5.51 -3.05 10.23
N LEU A 113 -4.55 -3.51 11.07
CA LEU A 113 -4.53 -4.84 11.65
C LEU A 113 -5.50 -4.97 12.85
N GLU A 114 -5.99 -3.84 13.40
CA GLU A 114 -6.86 -3.78 14.58
C GLU A 114 -7.99 -2.75 14.41
N THR A 115 -8.35 -2.40 13.17
CA THR A 115 -9.32 -1.35 12.89
C THR A 115 -10.69 -1.63 13.52
N THR A 116 -11.31 -0.57 14.08
CA THR A 116 -12.63 -0.61 14.70
C THR A 116 -13.77 -0.53 13.69
N LEU A 117 -13.49 -0.43 12.40
CA LEU A 117 -14.51 -0.49 11.36
C LEU A 117 -15.43 -1.72 11.55
N PRO A 118 -16.75 -1.56 11.40
CA PRO A 118 -17.67 -2.68 11.59
C PRO A 118 -17.43 -3.80 10.57
N PRO A 119 -17.72 -5.06 10.91
CA PRO A 119 -17.67 -6.16 9.96
C PRO A 119 -18.65 -5.90 8.81
N GLU A 120 -18.35 -6.46 7.65
CA GLU A 120 -19.19 -6.39 6.44
C GLU A 120 -19.61 -4.97 6.06
N CYS A 121 -18.68 -4.02 6.24
CA CYS A 121 -18.91 -2.62 5.94
C CYS A 121 -18.41 -2.18 4.56
N ALA A 122 -17.71 -3.05 3.83
CA ALA A 122 -17.10 -2.74 2.55
C ALA A 122 -17.61 -3.65 1.41
N ASP A 123 -18.00 -3.05 0.29
CA ASP A 123 -18.22 -3.79 -0.96
C ASP A 123 -16.89 -3.98 -1.70
N ARG A 124 -15.97 -3.03 -1.52
CA ARG A 124 -14.65 -3.02 -2.17
C ARG A 124 -13.56 -2.60 -1.19
N ILE A 125 -12.45 -3.32 -1.25
CA ILE A 125 -11.24 -2.94 -0.50
C ILE A 125 -10.08 -2.76 -1.49
N VAL A 126 -9.33 -1.69 -1.33
CA VAL A 126 -8.08 -1.45 -2.08
C VAL A 126 -6.93 -1.22 -1.12
N CYS A 127 -5.72 -1.55 -1.55
CA CYS A 127 -4.49 -1.20 -0.85
C CYS A 127 -3.36 -1.01 -1.86
N SER A 128 -2.64 0.08 -1.75
CA SER A 128 -1.51 0.35 -2.63
C SER A 128 -0.23 0.66 -1.86
N PHE A 129 0.78 -0.20 -2.05
CA PHE A 129 2.14 -0.03 -1.54
C PHE A 129 2.28 -0.09 -0.01
N GLY A 130 1.42 -0.90 0.64
CA GLY A 130 1.48 -1.16 2.08
C GLY A 130 1.95 -2.58 2.42
N LEU A 131 1.70 -3.58 1.56
CA LEU A 131 1.95 -5.01 1.87
C LEU A 131 3.38 -5.31 2.28
N LYS A 132 4.38 -4.72 1.64
CA LYS A 132 5.80 -4.97 1.95
C LYS A 132 6.24 -4.53 3.33
N THR A 133 5.42 -3.73 4.03
CA THR A 133 5.70 -3.26 5.39
C THR A 133 5.20 -4.22 6.47
N LEU A 134 4.63 -5.34 6.07
CA LEU A 134 4.16 -6.42 6.93
C LEU A 134 5.03 -7.66 6.73
N ASP A 135 5.27 -8.38 7.81
CA ASP A 135 5.76 -9.76 7.77
C ASP A 135 4.60 -10.75 7.53
N ASP A 136 4.88 -12.05 7.61
CA ASP A 136 3.86 -13.08 7.41
C ASP A 136 2.73 -12.98 8.45
N GLU A 137 3.06 -12.75 9.73
CA GLU A 137 2.06 -12.60 10.81
C GLU A 137 1.19 -11.36 10.59
N GLY A 138 1.79 -10.23 10.27
CA GLY A 138 1.07 -9.00 9.92
C GLY A 138 0.17 -9.19 8.67
N THR A 139 0.67 -9.95 7.68
CA THR A 139 -0.11 -10.27 6.48
C THR A 139 -1.30 -11.20 6.80
N GLU A 140 -1.13 -12.17 7.71
CA GLU A 140 -2.23 -13.03 8.19
C GLU A 140 -3.30 -12.22 8.93
N ARG A 141 -2.90 -11.30 9.80
CA ARG A 141 -3.81 -10.37 10.48
C ARG A 141 -4.54 -9.46 9.49
N LEU A 142 -3.82 -8.92 8.50
CA LEU A 142 -4.43 -8.12 7.43
C LEU A 142 -5.47 -8.92 6.64
N ALA A 143 -5.15 -10.16 6.24
CA ALA A 143 -6.08 -11.03 5.53
C ALA A 143 -7.35 -11.31 6.34
N ALA A 144 -7.22 -11.53 7.65
CA ALA A 144 -8.36 -11.69 8.55
C ALA A 144 -9.21 -10.40 8.63
N GLN A 145 -8.59 -9.21 8.66
CA GLN A 145 -9.31 -7.95 8.60
C GLN A 145 -10.03 -7.75 7.26
N VAL A 146 -9.39 -8.07 6.14
CA VAL A 146 -10.02 -7.99 4.81
C VAL A 146 -11.25 -8.91 4.76
N PHE A 147 -11.14 -10.15 5.25
CA PHE A 147 -12.26 -11.07 5.33
C PHE A 147 -13.39 -10.53 6.22
N ARG A 148 -13.06 -9.95 7.37
CA ARG A 148 -14.03 -9.37 8.31
C ARG A 148 -14.77 -8.17 7.73
N LEU A 149 -14.04 -7.28 7.06
CA LEU A 149 -14.56 -6.01 6.55
C LEU A 149 -15.39 -6.17 5.28
N LEU A 150 -15.05 -7.13 4.41
CA LEU A 150 -15.79 -7.37 3.18
C LEU A 150 -17.18 -7.97 3.47
N ARG A 151 -18.17 -7.47 2.74
CA ARG A 151 -19.46 -8.14 2.60
C ARG A 151 -19.30 -9.45 1.80
N PRO A 152 -20.17 -10.46 1.98
CA PRO A 152 -20.24 -11.60 1.06
C PRO A 152 -20.36 -11.11 -0.40
N GLY A 153 -19.58 -11.68 -1.33
CA GLY A 153 -19.48 -11.22 -2.70
C GLY A 153 -18.67 -9.93 -2.91
N GLY A 154 -18.14 -9.34 -1.82
CA GLY A 154 -17.25 -8.18 -1.89
C GLY A 154 -15.89 -8.53 -2.51
N ARG A 155 -15.24 -7.55 -3.15
CA ARG A 155 -13.95 -7.75 -3.84
C ARG A 155 -12.86 -6.86 -3.29
N TYR A 156 -11.62 -7.30 -3.46
CA TYR A 156 -10.46 -6.50 -3.09
C TYR A 156 -9.37 -6.53 -4.17
N SER A 157 -8.56 -5.49 -4.19
CA SER A 157 -7.39 -5.38 -5.07
C SER A 157 -6.25 -4.73 -4.32
N PHE A 158 -5.11 -5.40 -4.27
CA PHE A 158 -3.89 -4.93 -3.65
C PHE A 158 -2.77 -4.87 -4.67
N ILE A 159 -1.89 -3.87 -4.55
CA ILE A 159 -0.72 -3.74 -5.40
C ILE A 159 0.50 -3.33 -4.57
N GLU A 160 1.66 -3.90 -4.92
CA GLU A 160 2.93 -3.61 -4.26
C GLU A 160 4.09 -3.56 -5.26
N VAL A 161 5.09 -2.74 -4.96
CA VAL A 161 6.38 -2.74 -5.68
C VAL A 161 7.10 -4.04 -5.39
N SER A 162 7.52 -4.73 -6.43
CA SER A 162 8.02 -6.09 -6.36
C SER A 162 9.32 -6.26 -7.11
N GLU A 163 9.98 -7.37 -6.84
CA GLU A 163 11.19 -7.77 -7.53
C GLU A 163 10.83 -8.51 -8.82
N PRO A 164 11.24 -8.00 -10.01
CA PRO A 164 10.90 -8.66 -11.26
C PRO A 164 11.57 -10.04 -11.36
N PRO A 165 10.86 -11.07 -11.87
CA PRO A 165 11.37 -12.45 -11.92
C PRO A 165 12.48 -12.65 -12.95
N GLY A 166 12.57 -11.80 -13.98
CA GLY A 166 13.56 -11.91 -15.05
C GLY A 166 14.95 -11.43 -14.59
N TRP A 167 15.97 -12.30 -14.71
CA TRP A 167 17.34 -11.99 -14.26
C TRP A 167 17.90 -10.69 -14.87
N LEU A 168 17.62 -10.40 -16.14
CA LEU A 168 18.11 -9.23 -16.83
C LEU A 168 17.51 -7.93 -16.28
N LEU A 169 16.19 -7.90 -16.07
CA LEU A 169 15.51 -6.75 -15.50
C LEU A 169 15.86 -6.59 -14.00
N ARG A 170 15.95 -7.69 -13.28
CA ARG A 170 16.38 -7.72 -11.87
C ARG A 170 17.78 -7.15 -11.68
N ALA A 171 18.72 -7.51 -12.57
CA ALA A 171 20.10 -7.03 -12.50
C ALA A 171 20.23 -5.50 -12.67
N THR A 172 19.30 -4.84 -13.33
CA THR A 172 19.25 -3.38 -13.49
C THR A 172 18.35 -2.69 -12.47
N TYR A 173 17.23 -3.32 -12.13
CA TYR A 173 16.20 -2.76 -11.27
C TYR A 173 16.62 -2.70 -9.77
N LEU A 174 17.27 -3.75 -9.27
CA LEU A 174 17.74 -3.74 -7.87
C LEU A 174 18.81 -2.67 -7.60
N PRO A 175 19.87 -2.52 -8.41
CA PRO A 175 20.80 -1.40 -8.25
C PRO A 175 20.11 -0.04 -8.37
N TYR A 176 19.12 0.09 -9.25
CA TYR A 176 18.33 1.31 -9.36
C TYR A 176 17.61 1.64 -8.04
N ILE A 177 16.88 0.69 -7.45
CA ILE A 177 16.17 0.90 -6.18
C ILE A 177 17.15 1.16 -5.04
N ARG A 178 18.28 0.45 -4.99
CA ARG A 178 19.27 0.55 -3.90
C ARG A 178 20.10 1.83 -3.93
N LEU A 179 20.42 2.34 -5.12
CA LEU A 179 21.37 3.43 -5.29
C LEU A 179 20.69 4.72 -5.75
N VAL A 180 19.82 4.64 -6.75
CA VAL A 180 19.25 5.83 -7.39
C VAL A 180 18.08 6.38 -6.58
N VAL A 181 17.20 5.54 -6.07
CA VAL A 181 16.04 5.99 -5.27
C VAL A 181 16.45 6.71 -3.99
N PRO A 182 17.43 6.22 -3.19
CA PRO A 182 17.95 6.98 -2.05
C PRO A 182 18.59 8.33 -2.44
N VAL A 183 19.31 8.40 -3.56
CA VAL A 183 19.89 9.66 -4.05
C VAL A 183 18.79 10.65 -4.44
N ILE A 184 17.75 10.19 -5.15
CA ILE A 184 16.57 11.03 -5.45
C ILE A 184 15.93 11.50 -4.13
N GLY A 185 15.74 10.60 -3.17
CA GLY A 185 15.23 10.96 -1.84
C GLY A 185 16.08 12.03 -1.16
N MET A 186 17.40 11.88 -1.17
CA MET A 186 18.34 12.84 -0.57
C MET A 186 18.25 14.23 -1.24
N VAL A 187 18.19 14.29 -2.57
CA VAL A 187 18.11 15.54 -3.34
C VAL A 187 16.79 16.29 -3.08
N PHE A 188 15.67 15.56 -3.05
CA PHE A 188 14.34 16.18 -2.94
C PHE A 188 13.84 16.30 -1.50
N ALA A 189 14.39 15.53 -0.56
CA ALA A 189 13.98 15.58 0.85
C ALA A 189 14.79 16.58 1.69
N GLY A 190 15.86 17.15 1.15
CA GLY A 190 16.69 18.14 1.86
C GLY A 190 17.40 17.60 3.10
N GLY A 191 17.60 16.28 3.21
CA GLY A 191 18.23 15.63 4.35
C GLY A 191 18.10 14.12 4.32
N PHE A 192 18.68 13.46 5.33
CA PHE A 192 18.67 12.02 5.50
C PHE A 192 17.25 11.49 5.78
N CYS A 193 16.49 11.18 4.73
CA CYS A 193 15.32 10.30 4.83
C CYS A 193 15.73 8.89 4.43
N ASP A 194 15.27 7.92 5.21
CA ASP A 194 15.69 6.51 5.13
C ASP A 194 15.04 5.76 3.94
N TYR A 195 15.04 6.41 2.73
CA TYR A 195 14.56 5.78 1.50
C TYR A 195 15.27 4.46 1.16
N GLY A 196 16.48 4.25 1.72
CA GLY A 196 17.18 2.96 1.63
C GLY A 196 16.42 1.79 2.26
N LYS A 197 15.64 2.04 3.32
CA LYS A 197 14.80 1.01 3.94
C LYS A 197 13.70 0.51 3.00
N LEU A 198 13.16 1.37 2.12
CA LEU A 198 12.16 0.94 1.12
C LEU A 198 12.72 -0.13 0.18
N GLY A 199 14.00 -0.04 -0.18
CA GLY A 199 14.68 -1.07 -0.97
C GLY A 199 14.75 -2.40 -0.23
N VAL A 200 15.08 -2.38 1.08
CA VAL A 200 15.13 -3.58 1.93
C VAL A 200 13.75 -4.24 2.04
N TYR A 201 12.70 -3.45 2.25
CA TYR A 201 11.32 -3.96 2.25
C TYR A 201 10.96 -4.62 0.91
N THR A 202 11.29 -3.99 -0.22
CA THR A 202 10.99 -4.52 -1.56
C THR A 202 11.70 -5.85 -1.82
N GLU A 203 12.97 -5.98 -1.43
CA GLU A 203 13.74 -7.22 -1.55
C GLU A 203 13.19 -8.35 -0.70
N ARG A 204 12.81 -8.04 0.55
CA ARG A 204 12.23 -9.04 1.46
C ARG A 204 10.84 -9.48 1.02
N PHE A 205 10.06 -8.56 0.51
CA PHE A 205 8.74 -8.86 -0.05
C PHE A 205 8.84 -9.75 -1.30
N GLY A 206 9.83 -9.52 -2.14
CA GLY A 206 10.01 -10.23 -3.41
C GLY A 206 8.84 -10.01 -4.35
N ASN A 207 7.74 -10.74 -4.14
CA ASN A 207 6.49 -10.63 -4.89
C ASN A 207 5.26 -10.97 -4.02
N SER A 208 4.06 -10.90 -4.60
CA SER A 208 2.80 -11.15 -3.88
C SER A 208 2.44 -12.63 -3.69
N ASP A 209 3.21 -13.60 -4.19
CA ASP A 209 2.81 -15.02 -4.18
C ASP A 209 2.57 -15.52 -2.76
N ARG A 210 3.46 -15.16 -1.83
CA ARG A 210 3.31 -15.54 -0.41
C ARG A 210 2.05 -14.95 0.21
N ALA A 211 1.74 -13.69 -0.09
CA ALA A 211 0.54 -13.03 0.40
C ALA A 211 -0.73 -13.65 -0.21
N VAL A 212 -0.71 -14.07 -1.49
CA VAL A 212 -1.82 -14.81 -2.12
C VAL A 212 -2.13 -16.10 -1.36
N GLU A 213 -1.10 -16.87 -0.97
CA GLU A 213 -1.28 -18.08 -0.18
C GLU A 213 -1.90 -17.81 1.21
N ILE A 214 -1.44 -16.73 1.87
CA ILE A 214 -1.96 -16.30 3.18
C ILE A 214 -3.44 -15.92 3.08
N PHE A 215 -3.81 -15.12 2.07
CA PHE A 215 -5.19 -14.69 1.85
C PHE A 215 -6.13 -15.87 1.56
N ARG A 216 -5.67 -16.86 0.77
CA ARG A 216 -6.42 -18.11 0.54
C ARG A 216 -6.65 -18.88 1.84
N ARG A 217 -5.65 -19.00 2.70
CA ARG A 217 -5.77 -19.65 4.00
C ARG A 217 -6.73 -18.93 4.95
N ALA A 218 -6.89 -17.62 4.80
CA ALA A 218 -7.87 -16.83 5.54
C ALA A 218 -9.31 -16.99 5.01
N GLY A 219 -9.55 -17.83 3.98
CA GLY A 219 -10.87 -18.07 3.41
C GLY A 219 -11.28 -17.10 2.30
N LEU A 220 -10.38 -16.29 1.82
CA LEU A 220 -10.60 -15.40 0.68
C LEU A 220 -10.27 -16.10 -0.64
N GLU A 221 -11.01 -15.77 -1.68
CA GLU A 221 -10.53 -15.99 -3.05
C GLU A 221 -9.33 -15.07 -3.29
N ALA A 222 -8.25 -15.56 -3.86
CA ALA A 222 -7.05 -14.76 -4.11
C ALA A 222 -6.30 -15.26 -5.35
N GLU A 223 -6.01 -14.34 -6.25
CA GLU A 223 -5.25 -14.56 -7.47
C GLU A 223 -4.10 -13.56 -7.57
N PRO A 224 -2.91 -13.98 -8.02
CA PRO A 224 -1.80 -13.07 -8.24
C PRO A 224 -2.06 -12.17 -9.46
N THR A 225 -1.64 -10.91 -9.36
CA THR A 225 -1.61 -9.99 -10.50
C THR A 225 -0.19 -9.47 -10.70
N SER A 226 0.17 -9.14 -11.94
CA SER A 226 1.51 -8.67 -12.28
C SER A 226 1.45 -7.50 -13.27
N PHE A 227 2.31 -6.51 -13.04
CA PHE A 227 2.37 -5.29 -13.83
C PHE A 227 3.81 -5.00 -14.22
N PHE A 228 4.00 -4.47 -15.42
CA PHE A 228 5.29 -4.04 -15.93
C PHE A 228 6.39 -5.06 -15.66
N PHE A 229 6.23 -6.26 -16.26
CA PHE A 229 7.20 -7.36 -16.17
C PHE A 229 7.54 -7.81 -14.74
N GLY A 230 6.61 -7.64 -13.80
CA GLY A 230 6.79 -8.03 -12.40
C GLY A 230 7.45 -6.97 -11.51
N CYS A 231 7.70 -5.75 -12.00
CA CYS A 231 8.16 -4.63 -11.15
C CYS A 231 7.10 -4.18 -10.12
N ALA A 232 5.84 -4.52 -10.36
CA ALA A 232 4.80 -4.49 -9.36
C ALA A 232 3.97 -5.76 -9.47
N THR A 233 3.59 -6.34 -8.33
CA THR A 233 2.68 -7.48 -8.24
C THR A 233 1.55 -7.15 -7.28
N GLY A 234 0.51 -7.96 -7.27
CA GLY A 234 -0.63 -7.70 -6.41
C GLY A 234 -1.47 -8.93 -6.17
N ILE A 235 -2.54 -8.73 -5.43
CA ILE A 235 -3.55 -9.74 -5.13
C ILE A 235 -4.90 -9.20 -5.54
N LEU A 236 -5.63 -9.98 -6.31
CA LEU A 236 -7.02 -9.72 -6.66
C LEU A 236 -7.88 -10.86 -6.12
N GLY A 237 -9.03 -10.53 -5.55
CA GLY A 237 -9.91 -11.58 -5.05
C GLY A 237 -11.19 -11.05 -4.45
N GLY A 238 -11.84 -11.89 -3.62
CA GLY A 238 -13.10 -11.58 -2.97
C GLY A 238 -13.39 -12.45 -1.77
N LYS A 239 -14.47 -12.09 -1.07
CA LYS A 239 -15.08 -12.91 -0.04
C LYS A 239 -16.20 -13.72 -0.70
N PRO A 240 -16.18 -15.06 -0.59
CA PRO A 240 -17.25 -15.93 -1.08
C PRO A 240 -18.63 -15.54 -0.56
#